data_4ff80b5a761aa4627dbd30dde2466266
#
_entry.id   4ff80b5a761aa4627dbd30dde2466266
#
_cell.length_a   1.000
_cell.length_b   1.000
_cell.length_c   1.000
_cell.angle_alpha   90.00
_cell.angle_beta   90.00
_cell.angle_gamma   90.00
#
_symmetry.space_group_name_H-M   'P 1'
#
loop_
_entity.id
_entity.type
_entity.pdbx_description
1 polymer ?
#
loop_
_entity_poly.entity_id
_entity_poly.type
_entity_poly.pdbx_seq_one_letter_code
_entity_poly.pdbx_strand_id
1 'polypeptide(L)'
;MTKTKKTMGVQQVLLSPSKEIQALLEYLCQQSGKLYNSGVYLARQIFFTTGKLLTGKFDLAFEPSVSKSMVARSLPSTPMQQTLMSVTEAFKSFKELKDLYLKGQLHFRPKPPGYLTGVKLFKVAYPNSGGQKPKLVDGQLRFSLGLTVKRWFGISEFFLPMPSN
;
A
#
# COMPACT_ATOMS: atom_id res chain seq x y z
N MET A 1 31.71 -21.68 1.64
CA MET A 1 30.43 -21.74 0.88
C MET A 1 29.98 -20.35 0.53
N THR A 2 30.15 -19.96 -0.69
CA THR A 2 29.65 -18.67 -1.22
C THR A 2 28.13 -18.74 -1.30
N LYS A 3 27.44 -17.97 -0.46
CA LYS A 3 25.99 -17.75 -0.60
C LYS A 3 25.73 -17.06 -1.95
N THR A 4 25.22 -17.80 -2.91
CA THR A 4 24.72 -17.25 -4.17
C THR A 4 23.65 -16.22 -3.84
N LYS A 5 23.91 -14.95 -4.14
CA LYS A 5 22.98 -13.84 -3.97
C LYS A 5 21.81 -14.11 -4.91
N LYS A 6 20.65 -14.47 -4.36
CA LYS A 6 19.44 -14.73 -5.16
C LYS A 6 19.05 -13.44 -5.84
N THR A 7 19.23 -13.33 -7.15
CA THR A 7 18.82 -12.16 -7.93
C THR A 7 17.30 -12.19 -7.99
N MET A 8 16.65 -11.15 -7.42
CA MET A 8 15.21 -10.98 -7.54
C MET A 8 14.92 -10.09 -8.73
N GLY A 9 14.09 -10.59 -9.64
CA GLY A 9 13.59 -9.83 -10.79
C GLY A 9 12.21 -9.25 -10.53
N VAL A 10 11.88 -8.18 -11.24
CA VAL A 10 10.54 -7.61 -11.28
C VAL A 10 10.00 -7.82 -12.70
N GLN A 11 8.81 -8.40 -12.81
CA GLN A 11 8.09 -8.52 -14.06
C GLN A 11 6.93 -7.54 -14.03
N GLN A 12 6.82 -6.72 -15.06
CA GLN A 12 5.72 -5.78 -15.24
C GLN A 12 4.91 -6.20 -16.46
N VAL A 13 3.61 -6.32 -16.27
CA VAL A 13 2.68 -6.76 -17.32
C VAL A 13 1.51 -5.79 -17.39
N LEU A 14 1.16 -5.36 -18.61
CA LEU A 14 -0.06 -4.62 -18.86
C LEU A 14 -1.20 -5.61 -19.06
N LEU A 15 -2.28 -5.44 -18.29
CA LEU A 15 -3.46 -6.27 -18.37
C LEU A 15 -4.59 -5.54 -19.07
N SER A 16 -5.41 -6.28 -19.82
CA SER A 16 -6.65 -5.79 -20.43
C SER A 16 -7.82 -6.62 -19.91
N PRO A 17 -8.22 -6.44 -18.63
CA PRO A 17 -9.28 -7.23 -18.02
C PRO A 17 -10.67 -6.81 -18.56
N SER A 18 -11.69 -7.61 -18.23
CA SER A 18 -13.08 -7.22 -18.49
C SER A 18 -13.43 -5.89 -17.82
N LYS A 19 -14.50 -5.24 -18.29
CA LYS A 19 -14.94 -3.95 -17.72
C LYS A 19 -15.29 -4.06 -16.23
N GLU A 20 -15.85 -5.18 -15.81
CA GLU A 20 -16.20 -5.45 -14.41
C GLU A 20 -14.94 -5.55 -13.54
N ILE A 21 -13.93 -6.28 -14.00
CA ILE A 21 -12.64 -6.41 -13.28
C ILE A 21 -11.91 -5.07 -13.29
N GLN A 22 -11.93 -4.33 -14.39
CA GLN A 22 -11.32 -2.99 -14.44
C GLN A 22 -11.96 -2.06 -13.42
N ALA A 23 -13.30 -2.02 -13.32
CA ALA A 23 -14.01 -1.21 -12.35
C ALA A 23 -13.67 -1.62 -10.90
N LEU A 24 -13.56 -2.92 -10.64
CA LEU A 24 -13.12 -3.44 -9.34
C LEU A 24 -11.70 -3.00 -8.99
N LEU A 25 -10.75 -3.12 -9.92
CA LEU A 25 -9.36 -2.72 -9.70
C LEU A 25 -9.24 -1.21 -9.47
N GLU A 26 -9.97 -0.39 -10.23
CA GLU A 26 -10.03 1.06 -10.02
C GLU A 26 -10.59 1.40 -8.64
N TYR A 27 -11.66 0.73 -8.21
CA TYR A 27 -12.22 0.90 -6.88
C TYR A 27 -11.20 0.57 -5.79
N LEU A 28 -10.51 -0.56 -5.87
CA LEU A 28 -9.49 -0.95 -4.90
C LEU A 28 -8.34 0.06 -4.85
N CYS A 29 -7.85 0.52 -6.00
CA CYS A 29 -6.80 1.53 -6.07
C CYS A 29 -7.25 2.89 -5.50
N GLN A 30 -8.51 3.28 -5.71
CA GLN A 30 -9.09 4.47 -5.09
C GLN A 30 -9.18 4.34 -3.56
N GLN A 31 -9.63 3.20 -3.05
CA GLN A 31 -9.69 2.96 -1.61
C GLN A 31 -8.28 2.96 -0.99
N SER A 32 -7.31 2.36 -1.67
CA SER A 32 -5.92 2.40 -1.24
C SER A 32 -5.38 3.84 -1.20
N GLY A 33 -5.70 4.67 -2.19
CA GLY A 33 -5.33 6.08 -2.20
C GLY A 33 -5.95 6.91 -1.06
N LYS A 34 -7.23 6.68 -0.77
CA LYS A 34 -7.92 7.31 0.37
C LYS A 34 -7.28 6.89 1.69
N LEU A 35 -6.97 5.60 1.84
CA LEU A 35 -6.32 5.08 3.04
C LEU A 35 -4.91 5.64 3.21
N TYR A 36 -4.13 5.71 2.12
CA TYR A 36 -2.82 6.35 2.13
C TYR A 36 -2.91 7.79 2.64
N ASN A 37 -3.83 8.59 2.10
CA ASN A 37 -4.04 9.96 2.54
C ASN A 37 -4.50 10.07 4.00
N SER A 38 -5.32 9.14 4.48
CA SER A 38 -5.71 9.09 5.90
C SER A 38 -4.51 8.82 6.80
N GLY A 39 -3.62 7.90 6.39
CA GLY A 39 -2.37 7.63 7.10
C GLY A 39 -1.42 8.83 7.10
N VAL A 40 -1.26 9.50 5.97
CA VAL A 40 -0.47 10.74 5.85
C VAL A 40 -1.05 11.83 6.77
N TYR A 41 -2.37 11.99 6.78
CA TYR A 41 -3.02 12.98 7.65
C TYR A 41 -2.65 12.74 9.12
N LEU A 42 -2.85 11.54 9.63
CA LEU A 42 -2.53 11.21 11.02
C LEU A 42 -1.04 11.41 11.32
N ALA A 43 -0.16 10.90 10.46
CA ALA A 43 1.28 11.01 10.64
C ALA A 43 1.75 12.49 10.64
N ARG A 44 1.16 13.32 9.78
CA ARG A 44 1.43 14.77 9.77
C ARG A 44 0.90 15.47 11.02
N GLN A 45 -0.30 15.14 11.48
CA GLN A 45 -0.85 15.71 12.72
C GLN A 45 0.07 15.41 13.91
N ILE A 46 0.50 14.17 14.07
CA ILE A 46 1.42 13.77 15.14
C ILE A 46 2.76 14.50 15.00
N PHE A 47 3.30 14.59 13.79
CA PHE A 47 4.58 15.28 13.57
C PHE A 47 4.49 16.78 13.89
N PHE A 48 3.48 17.48 13.42
CA PHE A 48 3.35 18.93 13.64
C PHE A 48 2.96 19.30 15.08
N THR A 49 2.28 18.42 15.81
CA THR A 49 1.90 18.67 17.20
C THR A 49 2.94 18.22 18.21
N THR A 50 3.66 17.13 17.96
CA THR A 50 4.59 16.52 18.92
C THR A 50 6.04 16.46 18.45
N GLY A 51 6.32 16.71 17.18
CA GLY A 51 7.63 16.50 16.55
C GLY A 51 7.98 15.03 16.30
N LYS A 52 7.12 14.08 16.70
CA LYS A 52 7.36 12.64 16.53
C LYS A 52 7.12 12.22 15.08
N LEU A 53 8.06 11.45 14.53
CA LEU A 53 7.94 10.83 13.20
C LEU A 53 7.53 9.36 13.34
N LEU A 54 6.45 8.99 12.67
CA LEU A 54 6.01 7.60 12.58
C LEU A 54 6.78 6.90 11.46
N THR A 55 7.87 6.25 11.81
CA THR A 55 8.80 5.60 10.87
C THR A 55 8.86 4.08 11.04
N GLY A 56 8.24 3.55 12.07
CA GLY A 56 8.16 2.13 12.33
C GLY A 56 7.21 1.44 11.35
N LYS A 57 7.61 0.27 10.88
CA LYS A 57 6.87 -0.50 9.86
C LYS A 57 5.38 -0.64 10.17
N PHE A 58 5.03 -0.80 11.44
CA PHE A 58 3.66 -1.06 11.90
C PHE A 58 3.00 0.10 12.65
N ASP A 59 3.64 1.26 12.71
CA ASP A 59 3.13 2.41 13.49
C ASP A 59 1.72 2.84 13.06
N LEU A 60 1.39 2.74 11.77
CA LEU A 60 0.07 3.03 11.24
C LEU A 60 -0.78 1.78 10.96
N ALA A 61 -0.16 0.67 10.61
CA ALA A 61 -0.86 -0.56 10.21
C ALA A 61 -1.75 -1.13 11.31
N PHE A 62 -1.42 -0.88 12.56
CA PHE A 62 -2.19 -1.29 13.74
C PHE A 62 -2.83 -0.13 14.49
N GLU A 63 -2.70 1.10 13.98
CA GLU A 63 -3.35 2.26 14.59
C GLU A 63 -4.87 2.22 14.30
N PRO A 64 -5.74 2.04 15.32
CA PRO A 64 -7.15 1.79 15.09
C PRO A 64 -7.89 2.90 14.35
N SER A 65 -7.48 4.16 14.53
CA SER A 65 -8.12 5.30 13.87
C SER A 65 -8.04 5.26 12.35
N VAL A 66 -7.02 4.63 11.79
CA VAL A 66 -6.87 4.43 10.34
C VAL A 66 -7.09 2.99 9.92
N SER A 67 -6.54 2.00 10.64
CA SER A 67 -6.61 0.59 10.27
C SER A 67 -7.99 -0.05 10.44
N LYS A 68 -8.86 0.53 11.26
CA LYS A 68 -10.25 0.09 11.46
C LYS A 68 -11.27 1.01 10.80
N SER A 69 -10.83 1.99 10.02
CA SER A 69 -11.71 2.90 9.27
C SER A 69 -12.54 2.15 8.23
N MET A 70 -13.63 2.76 7.77
CA MET A 70 -14.44 2.19 6.69
C MET A 70 -13.64 1.98 5.41
N VAL A 71 -12.74 2.92 5.10
CA VAL A 71 -11.84 2.83 3.94
C VAL A 71 -10.89 1.64 4.07
N ALA A 72 -10.31 1.43 5.25
CA ALA A 72 -9.44 0.29 5.51
C ALA A 72 -10.17 -1.04 5.33
N ARG A 73 -11.43 -1.12 5.76
CA ARG A 73 -12.26 -2.33 5.65
C ARG A 73 -12.69 -2.65 4.22
N SER A 74 -12.58 -1.72 3.28
CA SER A 74 -12.82 -1.95 1.86
C SER A 74 -11.69 -2.72 1.17
N LEU A 75 -10.54 -2.83 1.81
CA LEU A 75 -9.39 -3.61 1.35
C LEU A 75 -9.26 -4.90 2.17
N PRO A 76 -8.68 -5.98 1.60
CA PRO A 76 -8.21 -7.10 2.41
C PRO A 76 -7.18 -6.62 3.44
N SER A 77 -7.09 -7.30 4.58
CA SER A 77 -6.25 -6.83 5.70
C SER A 77 -4.77 -6.69 5.34
N THR A 78 -4.23 -7.61 4.55
CA THR A 78 -2.81 -7.55 4.17
C THR A 78 -2.51 -6.42 3.18
N PRO A 79 -3.24 -6.22 2.06
CA PRO A 79 -3.11 -5.03 1.24
C PRO A 79 -3.35 -3.71 1.99
N MET A 80 -4.29 -3.67 2.91
CA MET A 80 -4.55 -2.52 3.77
C MET A 80 -3.29 -2.15 4.59
N GLN A 81 -2.68 -3.14 5.24
CA GLN A 81 -1.44 -2.94 5.99
C GLN A 81 -0.30 -2.47 5.09
N GLN A 82 -0.15 -3.03 3.88
CA GLN A 82 0.87 -2.60 2.92
C GLN A 82 0.72 -1.13 2.51
N THR A 83 -0.51 -0.66 2.34
CA THR A 83 -0.78 0.76 2.05
C THR A 83 -0.32 1.66 3.20
N LEU A 84 -0.66 1.33 4.44
CA LEU A 84 -0.24 2.09 5.61
C LEU A 84 1.27 2.01 5.88
N MET A 85 1.89 0.87 5.61
CA MET A 85 3.35 0.71 5.68
C MET A 85 4.06 1.61 4.65
N SER A 86 3.47 1.81 3.48
CA SER A 86 4.03 2.76 2.48
C SER A 86 4.06 4.20 3.00
N VAL A 87 3.12 4.59 3.85
CA VAL A 87 3.15 5.90 4.52
C VAL A 87 4.32 6.00 5.48
N THR A 88 4.52 5.02 6.34
CA THR A 88 5.63 5.03 7.30
C THR A 88 7.00 4.96 6.62
N GLU A 89 7.11 4.27 5.48
CA GLU A 89 8.32 4.28 4.64
C GLU A 89 8.61 5.67 4.08
N ALA A 90 7.58 6.40 3.62
CA ALA A 90 7.75 7.77 3.14
C ALA A 90 8.22 8.71 4.26
N PHE A 91 7.68 8.58 5.48
CA PHE A 91 8.14 9.33 6.65
C PHE A 91 9.55 8.93 7.10
N LYS A 92 9.93 7.67 6.98
CA LYS A 92 11.30 7.21 7.22
C LYS A 92 12.28 7.87 6.26
N SER A 93 11.97 7.88 4.97
CA SER A 93 12.80 8.57 3.96
C SER A 93 12.90 10.07 4.25
N PHE A 94 11.81 10.71 4.64
CA PHE A 94 11.82 12.11 5.07
C PHE A 94 12.74 12.34 6.28
N LYS A 95 12.69 11.45 7.28
CA LYS A 95 13.57 11.52 8.45
C LYS A 95 15.04 11.44 8.05
N GLU A 96 15.40 10.51 7.19
CA GLU A 96 16.77 10.35 6.70
C GLU A 96 17.26 11.61 5.96
N LEU A 97 16.44 12.18 5.08
CA LEU A 97 16.75 13.43 4.39
C LEU A 97 16.87 14.61 5.35
N LYS A 98 16.00 14.70 6.35
CA LYS A 98 16.05 15.73 7.39
C LYS A 98 17.34 15.64 8.20
N ASP A 99 17.77 14.44 8.57
CA ASP A 99 19.01 14.21 9.30
C ASP A 99 20.23 14.64 8.46
N LEU A 100 20.25 14.34 7.16
CA LEU A 100 21.28 14.79 6.23
C LEU A 100 21.31 16.33 6.10
N TYR A 101 20.14 16.94 6.00
CA TYR A 101 20.02 18.40 5.93
C TYR A 101 20.59 19.08 7.19
N LEU A 102 20.25 18.55 8.38
CA LEU A 102 20.76 19.08 9.65
C LEU A 102 22.27 18.92 9.80
N LYS A 103 22.87 17.93 9.15
CA LYS A 103 24.34 17.73 9.09
C LYS A 103 25.02 18.59 8.02
N GLY A 104 24.30 19.41 7.29
CA GLY A 104 24.83 20.21 6.19
C GLY A 104 25.19 19.42 4.93
N GLN A 105 24.74 18.18 4.82
CA GLN A 105 25.03 17.28 3.69
C GLN A 105 23.96 17.32 2.58
N LEU A 106 22.94 18.15 2.74
CA LEU A 106 21.87 18.31 1.77
C LEU A 106 21.64 19.80 1.50
N HIS A 107 21.62 20.18 0.22
CA HIS A 107 21.53 21.58 -0.21
C HIS A 107 20.09 22.15 -0.24
N PHE A 108 19.08 21.32 -0.04
CA PHE A 108 17.67 21.73 0.01
C PHE A 108 17.04 21.28 1.32
N ARG A 109 16.02 22.01 1.77
CA ARG A 109 15.24 21.65 2.96
C ARG A 109 14.16 20.62 2.59
N PRO A 110 14.22 19.39 3.11
CA PRO A 110 13.23 18.39 2.82
C PRO A 110 11.87 18.76 3.43
N LYS A 111 10.81 18.36 2.74
CA LYS A 111 9.41 18.55 3.18
C LYS A 111 8.83 17.21 3.62
N PRO A 112 7.96 17.19 4.66
CA PRO A 112 7.27 15.97 5.05
C PRO A 112 6.38 15.46 3.91
N PRO A 113 6.11 14.13 3.86
CA PRO A 113 5.26 13.55 2.84
C PRO A 113 3.91 14.26 2.73
N GLY A 114 3.50 14.51 1.50
CA GLY A 114 2.23 15.15 1.16
C GLY A 114 1.15 14.16 0.77
N TYR A 115 -0.04 14.69 0.49
CA TYR A 115 -1.18 13.91 0.04
C TYR A 115 -1.08 13.56 -1.44
N LEU A 116 -1.66 12.42 -1.81
CA LEU A 116 -1.96 12.15 -3.20
C LEU A 116 -3.01 13.14 -3.70
N THR A 117 -2.80 13.65 -4.91
CA THR A 117 -3.68 14.63 -5.56
C THR A 117 -4.29 14.04 -6.83
N GLY A 118 -5.25 14.75 -7.45
CA GLY A 118 -5.93 14.29 -8.65
C GLY A 118 -6.82 13.08 -8.39
N VAL A 119 -6.71 12.06 -9.22
CA VAL A 119 -7.54 10.84 -9.14
C VAL A 119 -7.27 10.02 -7.86
N LYS A 120 -6.17 10.28 -7.18
CA LYS A 120 -5.78 9.67 -5.88
C LYS A 120 -5.71 8.15 -5.93
N LEU A 121 -5.27 7.58 -7.04
CA LEU A 121 -5.02 6.15 -7.15
C LEU A 121 -3.70 5.80 -6.46
N PHE A 122 -3.71 4.71 -5.70
CA PHE A 122 -2.51 4.15 -5.10
C PHE A 122 -2.47 2.64 -5.31
N LYS A 123 -1.28 2.09 -5.35
CA LYS A 123 -1.07 0.65 -5.53
C LYS A 123 -1.80 -0.18 -4.47
N VAL A 124 -2.25 -1.35 -4.86
CA VAL A 124 -2.75 -2.39 -3.96
C VAL A 124 -1.77 -3.55 -4.02
N ALA A 125 -1.07 -3.80 -2.93
CA ALA A 125 -0.03 -4.81 -2.87
C ALA A 125 -0.52 -6.06 -2.12
N TYR A 126 -0.42 -7.21 -2.77
CA TYR A 126 -0.69 -8.52 -2.18
C TYR A 126 0.65 -9.23 -1.95
N PRO A 127 1.18 -9.26 -0.72
CA PRO A 127 2.42 -9.97 -0.44
C PRO A 127 2.28 -11.47 -0.67
N ASN A 128 3.37 -12.12 -1.05
CA ASN A 128 3.40 -13.57 -1.20
C ASN A 128 3.61 -14.29 0.16
N SER A 129 2.87 -13.84 1.17
CA SER A 129 2.89 -14.38 2.52
C SER A 129 1.54 -14.19 3.21
N GLY A 130 1.28 -14.99 4.22
CA GLY A 130 0.03 -14.90 5.00
C GLY A 130 -1.19 -15.52 4.30
N GLY A 131 -2.34 -15.36 4.92
CA GLY A 131 -3.60 -15.97 4.47
C GLY A 131 -4.19 -15.39 3.20
N GLN A 132 -3.76 -14.19 2.81
CA GLN A 132 -4.29 -13.47 1.64
C GLN A 132 -3.28 -13.39 0.48
N LYS A 133 -2.27 -14.25 0.50
CA LYS A 133 -1.33 -14.33 -0.62
C LYS A 133 -2.06 -14.73 -1.91
N PRO A 134 -1.67 -14.20 -3.07
CA PRO A 134 -2.19 -14.66 -4.35
C PRO A 134 -1.94 -16.17 -4.53
N LYS A 135 -2.90 -16.87 -5.11
CA LYS A 135 -2.80 -18.31 -5.37
C LYS A 135 -2.98 -18.58 -6.85
N LEU A 136 -2.15 -19.48 -7.37
CA LEU A 136 -2.31 -19.99 -8.74
C LEU A 136 -3.44 -21.03 -8.77
N VAL A 137 -4.45 -20.79 -9.60
CA VAL A 137 -5.59 -21.69 -9.79
C VAL A 137 -5.90 -21.71 -11.30
N ASP A 138 -5.81 -22.88 -11.91
CA ASP A 138 -6.13 -23.10 -13.34
C ASP A 138 -5.45 -22.08 -14.28
N GLY A 139 -4.18 -21.79 -14.07
CA GLY A 139 -3.39 -20.86 -14.87
C GLY A 139 -3.68 -19.38 -14.62
N GLN A 140 -4.50 -19.06 -13.64
CA GLN A 140 -4.82 -17.68 -13.23
C GLN A 140 -4.38 -17.42 -11.79
N LEU A 141 -4.08 -16.16 -11.50
CA LEU A 141 -3.82 -15.70 -10.14
C LEU A 141 -5.14 -15.29 -9.49
N ARG A 142 -5.44 -15.93 -8.36
CA ARG A 142 -6.59 -15.61 -7.51
C ARG A 142 -6.21 -14.63 -6.43
N PHE A 143 -6.99 -13.57 -6.28
CA PHE A 143 -6.85 -12.54 -5.26
C PHE A 143 -8.11 -12.47 -4.39
N SER A 144 -7.95 -12.41 -3.08
CA SER A 144 -9.05 -12.25 -2.15
C SER A 144 -9.50 -10.79 -2.05
N LEU A 145 -10.77 -10.59 -1.70
CA LEU A 145 -11.39 -9.29 -1.48
C LEU A 145 -11.75 -9.08 0.00
N GLY A 146 -11.84 -7.81 0.41
CA GLY A 146 -12.23 -7.44 1.76
C GLY A 146 -13.72 -7.69 2.05
N LEU A 147 -14.09 -7.70 3.33
CA LEU A 147 -15.46 -7.98 3.77
C LEU A 147 -16.49 -7.00 3.22
N THR A 148 -16.16 -5.72 3.11
CA THR A 148 -17.07 -4.70 2.58
C THR A 148 -17.41 -4.97 1.13
N VAL A 149 -16.42 -5.30 0.30
CA VAL A 149 -16.62 -5.65 -1.12
C VAL A 149 -17.45 -6.93 -1.25
N LYS A 150 -17.15 -7.94 -0.40
CA LYS A 150 -17.95 -9.17 -0.36
C LYS A 150 -19.42 -8.90 -0.08
N ARG A 151 -19.71 -8.03 0.87
CA ARG A 151 -21.10 -7.68 1.24
C ARG A 151 -21.83 -6.91 0.15
N TRP A 152 -21.16 -5.95 -0.49
CA TRP A 152 -21.81 -5.04 -1.44
C TRP A 152 -21.91 -5.60 -2.85
N PHE A 153 -20.89 -6.32 -3.29
CA PHE A 153 -20.81 -6.83 -4.67
C PHE A 153 -21.06 -8.33 -4.78
N GLY A 154 -21.20 -9.04 -3.65
CA GLY A 154 -21.47 -10.47 -3.64
C GLY A 154 -20.32 -11.35 -4.10
N ILE A 155 -19.13 -10.81 -4.33
CA ILE A 155 -17.92 -11.52 -4.76
C ILE A 155 -16.88 -11.50 -3.68
N SER A 156 -16.17 -12.62 -3.50
CA SER A 156 -15.14 -12.78 -2.47
C SER A 156 -13.71 -12.78 -3.01
N GLU A 157 -13.55 -12.88 -4.31
CA GLU A 157 -12.28 -13.02 -5.00
C GLU A 157 -12.38 -12.57 -6.45
N PHE A 158 -11.24 -12.32 -7.07
CA PHE A 158 -11.14 -12.08 -8.51
C PHE A 158 -9.88 -12.76 -9.06
N PHE A 159 -9.84 -12.93 -10.39
CA PHE A 159 -8.79 -13.64 -11.09
C PHE A 159 -8.16 -12.75 -12.14
N LEU A 160 -6.83 -12.84 -12.24
CA LEU A 160 -6.07 -12.24 -13.31
C LEU A 160 -5.24 -13.32 -14.01
N PRO A 161 -5.02 -13.19 -15.33
CA PRO A 161 -4.18 -14.15 -16.04
C PRO A 161 -2.75 -14.14 -15.48
N MET A 162 -2.15 -15.34 -15.39
CA MET A 162 -0.74 -15.45 -15.08
C MET A 162 0.07 -14.84 -16.22
N PRO A 163 1.04 -13.97 -15.95
CA PRO A 163 1.93 -13.47 -16.98
C PRO A 163 2.64 -14.62 -17.68
N SER A 164 2.57 -14.66 -19.01
CA SER A 164 3.37 -15.59 -19.82
C SER A 164 4.82 -15.10 -19.85
N ASN A 165 5.74 -16.03 -19.71
CA ASN A 165 7.18 -15.75 -19.88
C ASN A 165 7.50 -15.43 -21.35
#